data_ab292d1db2926e601e8c1e8ebaef5080
#
_entry.id   ab292d1db2926e601e8c1e8ebaef5080
#
_cell.length_a   1.000
_cell.length_b   1.000
_cell.length_c   1.000
_cell.angle_alpha   90.00
_cell.angle_beta   90.00
_cell.angle_gamma   90.00
#
_symmetry.space_group_name_H-M   'P 1'
#
loop_
_entity.id
_entity.type
_entity.pdbx_description
1 polymer ?
#
loop_
_entity_poly.entity_id
_entity_poly.type
_entity_poly.pdbx_seq_one_letter_code
_entity_poly.pdbx_strand_id
1 'polypeptide(L)'
;MTTLGVIVGNRGFFPAHLCVTGRQEVLDVLAKHHIKTIILPADQTNGGAVESLADAKKYAELFQKHRHEIDGVLVTLPNFGDERAIANTLRWAGLNVPVLVHAFNDRTQTMTIKDRRDSFCGKMSACNNLRQYGITYSLTTLHTEEPGGKEFSADIQRFAATCRVVRALKGARIGAIGARPGAFNTVRYSEKLLETAGISIETLDLSEVLGVATKLSDTDAAVKEKLAGIQGYTATGGIPQLSVIKMAKLGVAIEKFIKERELVATAIQCWTALEEFYGVVPCTLMSMMSNGLMPSACETDITGVVGMYILQAASGKPAALLDWNNNYGTDPDKGVVFHCSNLPKDFFESQKMDYQEIIAGTVGRENTYGTIVGNIAAGPFTYCRVSTDDNNGLIRAYVGEGEFTGEKLDTFGGYGVFKVNRLQALLQFICREGYEHHVAATKAVVAAGIDDALSNYLKWDVYRHE
;
A
#
# COMPACT_ATOMS: atom_id res chain seq x y z
N MET A 1 7.54 -2.78 10.28
CA MET A 1 8.89 -2.12 10.33
C MET A 1 9.65 -2.61 9.11
N THR A 2 10.31 -1.73 8.34
CA THR A 2 11.08 -2.10 7.14
C THR A 2 12.51 -2.48 7.55
N THR A 3 13.05 -3.53 6.92
CA THR A 3 14.43 -3.99 7.10
C THR A 3 15.21 -3.82 5.80
N LEU A 4 16.33 -3.09 5.83
CA LEU A 4 17.19 -2.93 4.67
C LEU A 4 18.53 -3.65 4.85
N GLY A 5 18.93 -4.40 3.81
CA GLY A 5 20.32 -4.74 3.59
C GLY A 5 21.09 -3.48 3.20
N VAL A 6 22.27 -3.23 3.77
CA VAL A 6 23.07 -2.04 3.42
C VAL A 6 24.40 -2.47 2.85
N ILE A 7 24.74 -1.98 1.65
CA ILE A 7 26.02 -2.16 0.96
C ILE A 7 26.72 -0.82 0.92
N VAL A 8 27.92 -0.73 1.49
CA VAL A 8 28.80 0.44 1.38
C VAL A 8 29.84 0.14 0.29
N GLY A 9 29.80 0.82 -0.83
CA GLY A 9 30.73 0.62 -1.92
C GLY A 9 32.05 1.37 -1.70
N ASN A 10 33.17 0.68 -1.85
CA ASN A 10 34.51 1.27 -1.87
C ASN A 10 35.27 0.82 -3.13
N ARG A 11 36.19 1.63 -3.62
CA ARG A 11 37.17 1.23 -4.62
C ARG A 11 38.56 1.31 -3.99
N GLY A 12 39.33 0.21 -4.01
CA GLY A 12 40.51 -0.01 -3.21
C GLY A 12 41.63 1.02 -3.27
N PHE A 13 41.66 1.90 -4.28
CA PHE A 13 42.62 3.01 -4.39
C PHE A 13 42.00 4.39 -4.09
N PHE A 14 40.73 4.45 -3.67
CA PHE A 14 40.07 5.66 -3.17
C PHE A 14 40.21 5.77 -1.63
N PRO A 15 39.96 6.97 -1.06
CA PRO A 15 40.08 7.18 0.36
C PRO A 15 39.06 6.35 1.18
N ALA A 16 39.52 5.23 1.75
CA ALA A 16 38.68 4.29 2.49
C ALA A 16 38.07 4.88 3.77
N HIS A 17 38.71 5.91 4.37
CA HIS A 17 38.15 6.61 5.55
C HIS A 17 36.78 7.25 5.26
N LEU A 18 36.51 7.65 4.00
CA LEU A 18 35.21 8.18 3.58
C LEU A 18 34.10 7.12 3.68
N CYS A 19 34.44 5.83 3.51
CA CYS A 19 33.48 4.74 3.69
C CYS A 19 33.13 4.52 5.16
N VAL A 20 34.10 4.68 6.07
CA VAL A 20 33.87 4.54 7.51
C VAL A 20 32.91 5.62 8.01
N THR A 21 33.17 6.88 7.66
CA THR A 21 32.30 8.02 8.06
C THR A 21 30.94 7.95 7.39
N GLY A 22 30.90 7.76 6.06
CA GLY A 22 29.65 7.70 5.31
C GLY A 22 28.75 6.51 5.70
N ARG A 23 29.35 5.38 6.07
CA ARG A 23 28.63 4.25 6.66
C ARG A 23 27.84 4.67 7.91
N GLN A 24 28.51 5.37 8.85
CA GLN A 24 27.89 5.79 10.10
C GLN A 24 26.77 6.81 9.84
N GLU A 25 27.03 7.80 9.00
CA GLU A 25 26.03 8.82 8.63
C GLU A 25 24.74 8.20 8.06
N VAL A 26 24.85 7.21 7.17
CA VAL A 26 23.70 6.51 6.62
C VAL A 26 22.98 5.69 7.69
N LEU A 27 23.71 4.95 8.52
CA LEU A 27 23.10 4.14 9.59
C LEU A 27 22.33 5.01 10.59
N ASP A 28 22.84 6.19 10.93
CA ASP A 28 22.17 7.14 11.83
C ASP A 28 20.83 7.62 11.25
N VAL A 29 20.78 7.91 9.94
CA VAL A 29 19.52 8.30 9.27
C VAL A 29 18.54 7.13 9.24
N LEU A 30 18.98 5.92 8.91
CA LEU A 30 18.11 4.74 8.90
C LEU A 30 17.54 4.46 10.30
N ALA A 31 18.35 4.60 11.34
CA ALA A 31 17.90 4.45 12.74
C ALA A 31 16.87 5.51 13.13
N LYS A 32 17.07 6.78 12.73
CA LYS A 32 16.12 7.88 12.94
C LYS A 32 14.74 7.60 12.31
N HIS A 33 14.71 6.89 11.18
CA HIS A 33 13.48 6.48 10.50
C HIS A 33 12.96 5.11 10.93
N HIS A 34 13.47 4.54 12.03
CA HIS A 34 13.08 3.23 12.57
C HIS A 34 13.21 2.10 11.54
N ILE A 35 14.23 2.16 10.67
CA ILE A 35 14.54 1.13 9.69
C ILE A 35 15.58 0.19 10.29
N LYS A 36 15.25 -1.10 10.37
CA LYS A 36 16.22 -2.14 10.78
C LYS A 36 17.25 -2.34 9.66
N THR A 37 18.51 -2.51 10.02
CA THR A 37 19.60 -2.69 9.06
C THR A 37 20.29 -4.05 9.21
N ILE A 38 20.61 -4.67 8.08
CA ILE A 38 21.46 -5.85 7.98
C ILE A 38 22.69 -5.45 7.17
N ILE A 39 23.85 -5.40 7.83
CA ILE A 39 25.11 -4.92 7.27
C ILE A 39 26.26 -5.69 7.91
N LEU A 40 27.35 -5.96 7.16
CA LEU A 40 28.53 -6.60 7.72
C LEU A 40 29.17 -5.72 8.82
N PRO A 41 29.68 -6.33 9.92
CA PRO A 41 30.54 -5.63 10.86
C PRO A 41 31.72 -4.93 10.17
N ALA A 42 32.13 -3.77 10.71
CA ALA A 42 33.17 -2.95 10.08
C ALA A 42 34.56 -3.60 10.02
N ASP A 43 34.82 -4.57 10.88
CA ASP A 43 36.07 -5.33 10.97
C ASP A 43 36.15 -6.54 10.02
N GLN A 44 35.07 -6.89 9.35
CA GLN A 44 35.05 -8.07 8.47
C GLN A 44 35.54 -7.79 7.04
N THR A 45 35.56 -6.52 6.64
CA THR A 45 36.12 -6.02 5.39
C THR A 45 36.77 -4.66 5.67
N ASN A 46 37.37 -4.01 4.68
CA ASN A 46 37.96 -2.69 4.87
C ASN A 46 36.86 -1.65 5.22
N GLY A 47 36.73 -1.33 6.51
CA GLY A 47 35.71 -0.42 7.04
C GLY A 47 34.27 -0.93 6.88
N GLY A 48 34.06 -2.22 6.69
CA GLY A 48 32.76 -2.83 6.39
C GLY A 48 32.25 -2.54 4.97
N ALA A 49 33.11 -2.06 4.07
CA ALA A 49 32.76 -1.78 2.69
C ALA A 49 32.98 -3.00 1.77
N VAL A 50 32.41 -2.93 0.57
CA VAL A 50 32.59 -3.90 -0.51
C VAL A 50 33.52 -3.30 -1.56
N GLU A 51 34.70 -3.90 -1.75
CA GLU A 51 35.71 -3.47 -2.72
C GLU A 51 36.32 -4.61 -3.56
N SER A 52 35.95 -5.85 -3.21
CA SER A 52 36.46 -7.05 -3.88
C SER A 52 35.40 -8.13 -4.04
N LEU A 53 35.68 -9.13 -4.90
CA LEU A 53 34.80 -10.30 -5.02
C LEU A 53 34.76 -11.14 -3.72
N ALA A 54 35.82 -11.12 -2.91
CA ALA A 54 35.84 -11.78 -1.62
C ALA A 54 34.87 -11.11 -0.64
N ASP A 55 34.84 -9.78 -0.61
CA ASP A 55 33.88 -9.03 0.21
C ASP A 55 32.44 -9.23 -0.27
N ALA A 56 32.25 -9.25 -1.60
CA ALA A 56 30.95 -9.52 -2.21
C ALA A 56 30.37 -10.88 -1.76
N LYS A 57 31.20 -11.91 -1.64
CA LYS A 57 30.77 -13.23 -1.12
C LYS A 57 30.32 -13.15 0.33
N LYS A 58 31.11 -12.50 1.21
CA LYS A 58 30.74 -12.34 2.63
C LYS A 58 29.39 -11.63 2.79
N TYR A 59 29.18 -10.55 2.04
CA TYR A 59 27.91 -9.82 2.06
C TYR A 59 26.75 -10.66 1.51
N ALA A 60 26.97 -11.39 0.41
CA ALA A 60 25.94 -12.24 -0.17
C ALA A 60 25.53 -13.36 0.82
N GLU A 61 26.48 -13.98 1.51
CA GLU A 61 26.21 -15.00 2.54
C GLU A 61 25.41 -14.41 3.71
N LEU A 62 25.78 -13.21 4.20
CA LEU A 62 25.01 -12.51 5.21
C LEU A 62 23.56 -12.26 4.76
N PHE A 63 23.38 -11.74 3.56
CA PHE A 63 22.05 -11.45 3.02
C PHE A 63 21.21 -12.70 2.78
N GLN A 64 21.81 -13.79 2.31
CA GLN A 64 21.14 -15.09 2.20
C GLN A 64 20.66 -15.62 3.54
N LYS A 65 21.47 -15.49 4.59
CA LYS A 65 21.09 -15.89 5.96
C LYS A 65 19.87 -15.13 6.48
N HIS A 66 19.71 -13.86 6.08
CA HIS A 66 18.62 -12.97 6.50
C HIS A 66 17.59 -12.71 5.40
N ARG A 67 17.51 -13.56 4.37
CA ARG A 67 16.69 -13.34 3.17
C ARG A 67 15.21 -13.11 3.43
N HIS A 68 14.65 -13.69 4.51
CA HIS A 68 13.24 -13.55 4.88
C HIS A 68 12.97 -12.27 5.70
N GLU A 69 14.01 -11.59 6.15
CA GLU A 69 13.91 -10.34 6.91
C GLU A 69 14.11 -9.11 6.02
N ILE A 70 14.93 -9.21 4.96
CA ILE A 70 15.31 -8.08 4.11
C ILE A 70 14.18 -7.73 3.14
N ASP A 71 13.67 -6.51 3.27
CA ASP A 71 12.62 -5.95 2.41
C ASP A 71 13.18 -5.23 1.18
N GLY A 72 14.40 -4.72 1.27
CA GLY A 72 15.11 -4.01 0.21
C GLY A 72 16.58 -3.86 0.52
N VAL A 73 17.36 -3.37 -0.44
CA VAL A 73 18.80 -3.12 -0.28
C VAL A 73 19.12 -1.66 -0.60
N LEU A 74 19.82 -0.99 0.31
CA LEU A 74 20.44 0.31 0.07
C LEU A 74 21.91 0.12 -0.33
N VAL A 75 22.26 0.52 -1.54
CA VAL A 75 23.65 0.69 -1.99
C VAL A 75 24.03 2.14 -1.79
N THR A 76 25.02 2.40 -0.95
CA THR A 76 25.53 3.76 -0.70
C THR A 76 26.99 3.87 -1.13
N LEU A 77 27.32 4.95 -1.82
CA LEU A 77 28.64 5.23 -2.40
C LEU A 77 29.28 6.45 -1.74
N PRO A 78 30.04 6.25 -0.63
CA PRO A 78 30.81 7.34 -0.01
C PRO A 78 32.01 7.78 -0.87
N ASN A 79 32.49 6.92 -1.76
CA ASN A 79 33.38 7.23 -2.85
C ASN A 79 32.95 6.49 -4.14
N PHE A 80 33.79 6.41 -5.16
CA PHE A 80 33.46 5.83 -6.47
C PHE A 80 32.78 4.45 -6.37
N GLY A 81 33.23 3.60 -5.46
CA GLY A 81 32.76 2.22 -5.30
C GLY A 81 33.31 1.24 -6.34
N ASP A 82 33.30 -0.04 -6.03
CA ASP A 82 33.59 -1.12 -7.01
C ASP A 82 32.25 -1.67 -7.53
N GLU A 83 31.88 -1.28 -8.76
CA GLU A 83 30.60 -1.64 -9.40
C GLU A 83 30.46 -3.15 -9.58
N ARG A 84 31.56 -3.87 -9.84
CA ARG A 84 31.55 -5.32 -10.01
C ARG A 84 31.29 -6.04 -8.68
N ALA A 85 31.91 -5.58 -7.60
CA ALA A 85 31.72 -6.16 -6.27
C ALA A 85 30.28 -5.92 -5.78
N ILE A 86 29.76 -4.72 -5.98
CA ILE A 86 28.35 -4.35 -5.64
C ILE A 86 27.38 -5.24 -6.40
N ALA A 87 27.50 -5.33 -7.75
CA ALA A 87 26.59 -6.11 -8.56
C ALA A 87 26.65 -7.61 -8.23
N ASN A 88 27.84 -8.17 -7.99
CA ASN A 88 27.97 -9.57 -7.60
C ASN A 88 27.42 -9.84 -6.19
N THR A 89 27.51 -8.90 -5.24
CA THR A 89 26.85 -9.03 -3.94
C THR A 89 25.35 -9.28 -4.13
N LEU A 90 24.67 -8.41 -4.88
CA LEU A 90 23.24 -8.51 -5.12
C LEU A 90 22.87 -9.77 -5.91
N ARG A 91 23.62 -10.09 -6.98
CA ARG A 91 23.40 -11.28 -7.80
C ARG A 91 23.53 -12.57 -6.99
N TRP A 92 24.58 -12.71 -6.18
CA TRP A 92 24.82 -13.92 -5.38
C TRP A 92 23.91 -14.02 -4.17
N ALA A 93 23.48 -12.88 -3.61
CA ALA A 93 22.45 -12.87 -2.57
C ALA A 93 21.11 -13.41 -3.07
N GLY A 94 20.72 -13.11 -4.31
CA GLY A 94 19.51 -13.61 -4.96
C GLY A 94 18.22 -13.27 -4.22
N LEU A 95 18.13 -12.07 -3.62
CA LEU A 95 17.00 -11.67 -2.77
C LEU A 95 15.76 -11.31 -3.59
N ASN A 96 15.93 -10.79 -4.81
CA ASN A 96 14.84 -10.27 -5.65
C ASN A 96 13.94 -9.26 -4.91
N VAL A 97 14.57 -8.29 -4.24
CA VAL A 97 13.95 -7.18 -3.50
C VAL A 97 14.35 -5.84 -4.14
N PRO A 98 13.62 -4.75 -3.88
CA PRO A 98 14.01 -3.42 -4.33
C PRO A 98 15.43 -3.02 -3.91
N VAL A 99 16.10 -2.26 -4.76
CA VAL A 99 17.45 -1.74 -4.55
C VAL A 99 17.46 -0.24 -4.75
N LEU A 100 17.89 0.54 -3.76
CA LEU A 100 18.10 1.99 -3.89
C LEU A 100 19.59 2.27 -4.03
N VAL A 101 19.97 3.10 -5.01
CA VAL A 101 21.36 3.54 -5.22
C VAL A 101 21.52 4.99 -4.81
N HIS A 102 22.32 5.23 -3.78
CA HIS A 102 22.69 6.53 -3.23
C HIS A 102 24.17 6.82 -3.43
N ALA A 103 24.53 8.09 -3.63
CA ALA A 103 25.91 8.55 -3.70
C ALA A 103 26.08 9.89 -2.97
N PHE A 104 27.23 10.06 -2.33
CA PHE A 104 27.58 11.27 -1.58
C PHE A 104 28.01 12.42 -2.49
N ASN A 105 27.86 13.65 -2.02
CA ASN A 105 28.39 14.85 -2.68
C ASN A 105 29.90 14.95 -2.51
N ASP A 106 30.60 15.40 -3.55
CA ASP A 106 31.93 15.97 -3.40
C ASP A 106 31.84 17.40 -2.87
N ARG A 107 32.79 17.78 -2.00
CA ARG A 107 32.92 19.15 -1.48
C ARG A 107 33.99 19.87 -2.29
N THR A 108 33.60 20.97 -2.97
CA THR A 108 34.50 21.73 -3.85
C THR A 108 35.79 22.18 -3.19
N GLN A 109 35.80 22.34 -1.88
CA GLN A 109 36.99 22.76 -1.10
C GLN A 109 37.92 21.61 -0.72
N THR A 110 37.50 20.34 -0.89
CA THR A 110 38.24 19.13 -0.45
C THR A 110 38.39 18.10 -1.56
N MET A 111 38.44 18.53 -2.83
CA MET A 111 38.59 17.62 -3.99
C MET A 111 40.07 17.25 -4.27
N THR A 112 40.84 17.01 -3.24
CA THR A 112 42.22 16.48 -3.35
C THR A 112 42.20 14.96 -3.40
N ILE A 113 43.29 14.32 -3.79
CA ILE A 113 43.44 12.87 -3.79
C ILE A 113 43.04 12.24 -2.43
N LYS A 114 43.28 12.95 -1.34
CA LYS A 114 43.01 12.47 0.01
C LYS A 114 41.50 12.39 0.34
N ASP A 115 40.69 13.30 -0.21
CA ASP A 115 39.32 13.50 0.27
C ASP A 115 38.26 13.49 -0.85
N ARG A 116 38.67 13.41 -2.13
CA ARG A 116 37.70 13.35 -3.25
C ARG A 116 36.97 12.02 -3.27
N ARG A 117 35.69 12.09 -3.54
CA ARG A 117 34.78 10.94 -3.55
C ARG A 117 34.61 10.34 -4.94
N ASP A 118 34.44 11.16 -5.98
CA ASP A 118 34.03 10.76 -7.33
C ASP A 118 32.77 9.87 -7.33
N SER A 119 31.92 10.01 -6.31
CA SER A 119 30.68 9.24 -6.17
C SER A 119 29.69 9.57 -7.26
N PHE A 120 29.75 10.79 -7.84
CA PHE A 120 28.92 11.23 -8.94
C PHE A 120 29.05 10.28 -10.15
N CYS A 121 30.25 10.04 -10.64
CA CYS A 121 30.48 9.10 -11.73
C CYS A 121 30.42 7.64 -11.26
N GLY A 122 30.78 7.37 -10.00
CA GLY A 122 30.66 6.05 -9.39
C GLY A 122 29.23 5.51 -9.38
N LYS A 123 28.24 6.37 -9.08
CA LYS A 123 26.81 6.00 -9.18
C LYS A 123 26.39 5.58 -10.58
N MET A 124 26.84 6.31 -11.60
CA MET A 124 26.57 5.96 -12.99
C MET A 124 27.19 4.59 -13.34
N SER A 125 28.43 4.34 -12.88
CA SER A 125 29.15 3.08 -13.11
C SER A 125 28.45 1.91 -12.40
N ALA A 126 28.05 2.08 -11.14
CA ALA A 126 27.30 1.07 -10.39
C ALA A 126 25.96 0.76 -11.06
N CYS A 127 25.17 1.78 -11.42
CA CYS A 127 23.88 1.62 -12.11
C CYS A 127 24.02 0.92 -13.46
N ASN A 128 25.06 1.30 -14.26
CA ASN A 128 25.37 0.63 -15.53
C ASN A 128 25.62 -0.86 -15.32
N ASN A 129 26.39 -1.21 -14.29
CA ASN A 129 26.73 -2.60 -14.02
C ASN A 129 25.53 -3.39 -13.51
N LEU A 130 24.71 -2.80 -12.61
CA LEU A 130 23.44 -3.41 -12.16
C LEU A 130 22.52 -3.74 -13.34
N ARG A 131 22.38 -2.81 -14.30
CA ARG A 131 21.58 -3.04 -15.52
C ARG A 131 22.14 -4.17 -16.37
N GLN A 132 23.45 -4.28 -16.54
CA GLN A 132 24.10 -5.39 -17.26
C GLN A 132 23.79 -6.75 -16.61
N TYR A 133 23.63 -6.79 -15.30
CA TYR A 133 23.26 -8.00 -14.54
C TYR A 133 21.74 -8.23 -14.45
N GLY A 134 20.93 -7.39 -15.07
CA GLY A 134 19.45 -7.50 -15.00
C GLY A 134 18.86 -7.16 -13.64
N ILE A 135 19.59 -6.43 -12.80
CA ILE A 135 19.13 -6.03 -11.47
C ILE A 135 18.37 -4.70 -11.60
N THR A 136 17.10 -4.70 -11.21
CA THR A 136 16.27 -3.50 -11.14
C THR A 136 16.66 -2.67 -9.92
N TYR A 137 16.67 -1.33 -10.07
CA TYR A 137 17.00 -0.41 -8.99
C TYR A 137 16.21 0.90 -9.08
N SER A 138 16.09 1.57 -7.95
CA SER A 138 15.58 2.93 -7.79
C SER A 138 16.73 3.90 -7.56
N LEU A 139 16.47 5.18 -7.82
CA LEU A 139 17.44 6.25 -7.63
C LEU A 139 16.93 7.24 -6.57
N THR A 140 17.87 7.90 -5.89
CA THR A 140 17.60 9.07 -5.08
C THR A 140 17.16 10.24 -5.96
N THR A 141 16.36 11.17 -5.41
CA THR A 141 15.83 12.33 -6.13
C THR A 141 16.93 13.20 -6.71
N LEU A 142 17.96 13.48 -5.93
CA LEU A 142 19.18 14.11 -6.42
C LEU A 142 20.20 13.03 -6.82
N HIS A 143 21.01 13.31 -7.85
CA HIS A 143 22.01 12.35 -8.31
C HIS A 143 23.01 12.00 -7.22
N THR A 144 23.50 13.00 -6.50
CA THR A 144 24.29 12.88 -5.27
C THR A 144 23.68 13.73 -4.19
N GLU A 145 23.76 13.28 -2.93
CA GLU A 145 23.19 14.01 -1.78
C GLU A 145 23.85 13.59 -0.47
N GLU A 146 23.75 14.46 0.54
CA GLU A 146 24.27 14.15 1.88
C GLU A 146 23.18 13.39 2.69
N PRO A 147 23.57 12.34 3.44
CA PRO A 147 22.61 11.58 4.26
C PRO A 147 21.86 12.43 5.29
N GLY A 148 22.49 13.47 5.81
CA GLY A 148 21.86 14.42 6.75
C GLY A 148 20.85 15.36 6.12
N GLY A 149 20.67 15.36 4.79
CA GLY A 149 19.75 16.21 4.06
C GLY A 149 18.28 15.77 4.18
N LYS A 150 17.36 16.70 3.94
CA LYS A 150 15.91 16.42 3.92
C LYS A 150 15.52 15.56 2.71
N GLU A 151 16.23 15.70 1.59
CA GLU A 151 16.01 14.96 0.36
C GLU A 151 16.28 13.48 0.57
N PHE A 152 17.44 13.11 1.14
CA PHE A 152 17.77 11.72 1.46
C PHE A 152 16.78 11.12 2.46
N SER A 153 16.37 11.90 3.46
CA SER A 153 15.35 11.47 4.43
C SER A 153 14.01 11.14 3.74
N ALA A 154 13.59 11.96 2.78
CA ALA A 154 12.38 11.74 1.99
C ALA A 154 12.53 10.51 1.06
N ASP A 155 13.70 10.34 0.42
CA ASP A 155 13.99 9.21 -0.45
C ASP A 155 14.00 7.88 0.31
N ILE A 156 14.54 7.86 1.53
CA ILE A 156 14.51 6.67 2.40
C ILE A 156 13.07 6.30 2.77
N GLN A 157 12.22 7.27 3.10
CA GLN A 157 10.81 7.01 3.41
C GLN A 157 10.04 6.51 2.18
N ARG A 158 10.24 7.13 1.02
CA ARG A 158 9.68 6.69 -0.27
C ARG A 158 10.11 5.27 -0.60
N PHE A 159 11.42 4.98 -0.51
CA PHE A 159 11.95 3.64 -0.78
C PHE A 159 11.43 2.58 0.20
N ALA A 160 11.28 2.93 1.48
CA ALA A 160 10.64 2.04 2.45
C ALA A 160 9.19 1.72 2.08
N ALA A 161 8.44 2.70 1.54
CA ALA A 161 7.09 2.46 1.02
C ALA A 161 7.12 1.51 -0.20
N THR A 162 8.03 1.73 -1.16
CA THR A 162 8.28 0.84 -2.30
C THR A 162 8.53 -0.60 -1.84
N CYS A 163 9.44 -0.79 -0.88
CA CYS A 163 9.76 -2.11 -0.32
C CYS A 163 8.54 -2.80 0.31
N ARG A 164 7.75 -2.05 1.09
CA ARG A 164 6.54 -2.60 1.72
C ARG A 164 5.48 -3.03 0.71
N VAL A 165 5.26 -2.26 -0.35
CA VAL A 165 4.30 -2.61 -1.42
C VAL A 165 4.75 -3.88 -2.14
N VAL A 166 6.01 -3.94 -2.60
CA VAL A 166 6.55 -5.12 -3.30
C VAL A 166 6.45 -6.38 -2.43
N ARG A 167 6.78 -6.25 -1.14
CA ARG A 167 6.67 -7.37 -0.18
C ARG A 167 5.22 -7.79 0.05
N ALA A 168 4.31 -6.83 0.22
CA ALA A 168 2.91 -7.08 0.54
C ALA A 168 2.19 -7.85 -0.56
N LEU A 169 2.44 -7.50 -1.82
CA LEU A 169 1.79 -8.16 -2.96
C LEU A 169 2.33 -9.54 -3.25
N LYS A 170 3.55 -9.86 -2.80
CA LYS A 170 4.16 -11.17 -3.00
C LYS A 170 3.48 -12.24 -2.14
N GLY A 171 2.66 -13.06 -2.76
CA GLY A 171 1.90 -14.12 -2.08
C GLY A 171 0.69 -13.61 -1.30
N ALA A 172 0.13 -12.46 -1.68
CA ALA A 172 -1.10 -11.93 -1.09
C ALA A 172 -2.30 -12.86 -1.38
N ARG A 173 -3.12 -13.13 -0.35
CA ARG A 173 -4.34 -13.94 -0.44
C ARG A 173 -5.53 -13.05 -0.13
N ILE A 174 -6.41 -12.84 -1.11
CA ILE A 174 -7.56 -11.92 -1.03
C ILE A 174 -8.86 -12.72 -1.06
N GLY A 175 -9.73 -12.49 -0.08
CA GLY A 175 -11.03 -13.15 0.00
C GLY A 175 -12.07 -12.49 -0.89
N ALA A 176 -12.65 -13.23 -1.82
CA ALA A 176 -13.87 -12.86 -2.54
C ALA A 176 -15.07 -13.50 -1.83
N ILE A 177 -15.82 -12.73 -1.06
CA ILE A 177 -16.94 -13.23 -0.24
C ILE A 177 -18.27 -12.92 -0.95
N GLY A 178 -18.90 -13.94 -1.47
CA GLY A 178 -20.08 -13.85 -2.31
C GLY A 178 -19.75 -13.56 -3.77
N ALA A 179 -20.73 -13.13 -4.53
CA ALA A 179 -20.63 -12.86 -5.96
C ALA A 179 -20.72 -11.35 -6.24
N ARG A 180 -20.06 -10.92 -7.32
CA ARG A 180 -20.26 -9.59 -7.87
C ARG A 180 -21.75 -9.40 -8.21
N PRO A 181 -22.39 -8.26 -7.86
CA PRO A 181 -23.76 -7.96 -8.25
C PRO A 181 -23.92 -8.04 -9.77
N GLY A 182 -25.00 -8.68 -10.24
CA GLY A 182 -25.18 -9.05 -11.66
C GLY A 182 -25.09 -7.89 -12.64
N ALA A 183 -25.66 -6.73 -12.28
CA ALA A 183 -25.64 -5.53 -13.12
C ALA A 183 -24.33 -4.70 -13.01
N PHE A 184 -23.39 -5.07 -12.12
CA PHE A 184 -22.22 -4.27 -11.77
C PHE A 184 -20.96 -4.74 -12.50
N ASN A 185 -20.97 -4.66 -13.84
CA ASN A 185 -19.86 -5.11 -14.67
C ASN A 185 -18.56 -4.31 -14.51
N THR A 186 -18.64 -3.12 -13.95
CA THR A 186 -17.48 -2.24 -13.76
C THR A 186 -16.41 -2.83 -12.85
N VAL A 187 -16.73 -3.78 -11.95
CA VAL A 187 -15.77 -4.41 -11.05
C VAL A 187 -15.36 -5.81 -11.48
N ARG A 188 -15.50 -6.15 -12.78
CA ARG A 188 -14.93 -7.40 -13.32
C ARG A 188 -13.40 -7.34 -13.27
N TYR A 189 -12.79 -8.49 -13.03
CA TYR A 189 -11.34 -8.64 -12.96
C TYR A 189 -10.90 -9.97 -13.57
N SER A 190 -9.61 -10.08 -13.87
CA SER A 190 -8.96 -11.33 -14.29
C SER A 190 -8.23 -11.96 -13.12
N GLU A 191 -8.80 -13.02 -12.56
CA GLU A 191 -8.16 -13.79 -11.50
C GLU A 191 -6.82 -14.37 -11.96
N LYS A 192 -6.73 -14.84 -13.22
CA LYS A 192 -5.51 -15.42 -13.78
C LYS A 192 -4.38 -14.39 -13.93
N LEU A 193 -4.67 -13.15 -14.28
CA LEU A 193 -3.65 -12.08 -14.32
C LEU A 193 -3.16 -11.73 -12.91
N LEU A 194 -4.04 -11.68 -11.92
CA LEU A 194 -3.66 -11.45 -10.53
C LEU A 194 -2.78 -12.59 -10.00
N GLU A 195 -3.12 -13.86 -10.32
CA GLU A 195 -2.32 -15.02 -9.93
C GLU A 195 -0.91 -14.98 -10.52
N THR A 196 -0.74 -14.55 -11.77
CA THR A 196 0.60 -14.38 -12.37
C THR A 196 1.43 -13.30 -11.68
N ALA A 197 0.79 -12.35 -11.03
CA ALA A 197 1.44 -11.31 -10.21
C ALA A 197 1.68 -11.73 -8.76
N GLY A 198 1.33 -12.98 -8.40
CA GLY A 198 1.48 -13.53 -7.04
C GLY A 198 0.37 -13.14 -6.08
N ILE A 199 -0.81 -12.76 -6.61
CA ILE A 199 -2.00 -12.41 -5.83
C ILE A 199 -3.05 -13.49 -6.05
N SER A 200 -3.30 -14.32 -5.04
CA SER A 200 -4.29 -15.39 -5.08
C SER A 200 -5.65 -14.93 -4.57
N ILE A 201 -6.72 -15.36 -5.24
CA ILE A 201 -8.09 -15.04 -4.85
C ILE A 201 -8.74 -16.28 -4.22
N GLU A 202 -9.21 -16.14 -2.99
CA GLU A 202 -9.92 -17.16 -2.24
C GLU A 202 -11.43 -16.89 -2.29
N THR A 203 -12.14 -17.62 -3.12
CA THR A 203 -13.59 -17.48 -3.26
C THR A 203 -14.33 -18.21 -2.13
N LEU A 204 -15.28 -17.50 -1.51
CA LEU A 204 -16.16 -17.99 -0.46
C LEU A 204 -17.61 -17.78 -0.88
N ASP A 205 -18.40 -18.84 -0.88
CA ASP A 205 -19.83 -18.74 -1.13
C ASP A 205 -20.50 -17.97 0.04
N LEU A 206 -21.35 -17.01 -0.29
CA LEU A 206 -22.06 -16.22 0.71
C LEU A 206 -22.92 -17.12 1.62
N SER A 207 -23.47 -18.22 1.09
CA SER A 207 -24.26 -19.17 1.85
C SER A 207 -23.46 -19.89 2.93
N GLU A 208 -22.14 -20.13 2.72
CA GLU A 208 -21.26 -20.70 3.75
C GLU A 208 -21.12 -19.72 4.93
N VAL A 209 -20.88 -18.43 4.62
CA VAL A 209 -20.74 -17.37 5.65
C VAL A 209 -22.04 -17.22 6.42
N LEU A 210 -23.19 -17.14 5.73
CA LEU A 210 -24.50 -17.03 6.36
C LEU A 210 -24.86 -18.27 7.16
N GLY A 211 -24.50 -19.46 6.66
CA GLY A 211 -24.68 -20.75 7.35
C GLY A 211 -23.91 -20.84 8.66
N VAL A 212 -22.71 -20.23 8.75
CA VAL A 212 -21.97 -20.10 10.01
C VAL A 212 -22.65 -19.07 10.91
N ALA A 213 -22.92 -17.85 10.40
CA ALA A 213 -23.49 -16.75 11.18
C ALA A 213 -24.84 -17.11 11.84
N THR A 214 -25.73 -17.82 11.11
CA THR A 214 -27.06 -18.20 11.62
C THR A 214 -27.02 -19.28 12.71
N LYS A 215 -25.97 -20.09 12.76
CA LYS A 215 -25.78 -21.12 13.80
C LYS A 215 -25.22 -20.57 15.10
N LEU A 216 -24.64 -19.37 15.09
CA LEU A 216 -24.09 -18.75 16.29
C LEU A 216 -25.21 -18.33 17.27
N SER A 217 -25.01 -18.58 18.56
CA SER A 217 -25.89 -18.10 19.60
C SER A 217 -25.59 -16.64 19.97
N ASP A 218 -26.61 -15.87 20.37
CA ASP A 218 -26.44 -14.52 20.93
C ASP A 218 -25.61 -14.54 22.23
N THR A 219 -25.53 -15.68 22.88
CA THR A 219 -24.79 -15.88 24.13
C THR A 219 -23.36 -16.33 23.95
N ASP A 220 -22.94 -16.68 22.73
CA ASP A 220 -21.58 -17.08 22.42
C ASP A 220 -20.57 -15.97 22.77
N ALA A 221 -19.45 -16.33 23.40
CA ALA A 221 -18.45 -15.38 23.86
C ALA A 221 -17.91 -14.50 22.70
N ALA A 222 -17.63 -15.11 21.56
CA ALA A 222 -17.14 -14.39 20.37
C ALA A 222 -18.18 -13.39 19.82
N VAL A 223 -19.49 -13.73 19.88
CA VAL A 223 -20.57 -12.82 19.45
C VAL A 223 -20.68 -11.64 20.41
N LYS A 224 -20.62 -11.88 21.74
CA LYS A 224 -20.63 -10.82 22.73
C LYS A 224 -19.44 -9.88 22.61
N GLU A 225 -18.26 -10.43 22.40
CA GLU A 225 -17.03 -9.65 22.18
C GLU A 225 -17.15 -8.78 20.91
N LYS A 226 -17.61 -9.37 19.79
CA LYS A 226 -17.83 -8.63 18.54
C LYS A 226 -18.88 -7.55 18.69
N LEU A 227 -19.98 -7.82 19.39
CA LEU A 227 -21.05 -6.86 19.69
C LEU A 227 -20.50 -5.66 20.49
N ALA A 228 -19.74 -5.92 21.54
CA ALA A 228 -19.08 -4.87 22.32
C ALA A 228 -18.09 -4.07 21.47
N GLY A 229 -17.32 -4.76 20.58
CA GLY A 229 -16.43 -4.11 19.63
C GLY A 229 -17.17 -3.16 18.68
N ILE A 230 -18.29 -3.56 18.09
CA ILE A 230 -19.13 -2.71 17.23
C ILE A 230 -19.62 -1.47 18.00
N GLN A 231 -20.16 -1.66 19.20
CA GLN A 231 -20.68 -0.58 20.04
C GLN A 231 -19.59 0.40 20.53
N GLY A 232 -18.36 -0.10 20.72
CA GLY A 232 -17.19 0.74 21.03
C GLY A 232 -16.59 1.46 19.83
N TYR A 233 -16.82 0.93 18.63
CA TYR A 233 -16.30 1.51 17.37
C TYR A 233 -17.13 2.68 16.88
N THR A 234 -18.47 2.59 16.94
CA THR A 234 -19.39 3.58 16.41
C THR A 234 -20.62 3.77 17.30
N ALA A 235 -21.22 4.94 17.23
CA ALA A 235 -22.50 5.19 17.90
C ALA A 235 -23.63 4.38 17.21
N THR A 236 -24.33 3.56 17.98
CA THR A 236 -25.43 2.69 17.52
C THR A 236 -26.81 3.19 17.95
N GLY A 237 -26.91 4.43 18.41
CA GLY A 237 -28.19 5.03 18.84
C GLY A 237 -29.19 5.06 17.69
N GLY A 238 -30.40 4.54 17.93
CA GLY A 238 -31.44 4.45 16.90
C GLY A 238 -31.38 3.21 15.99
N ILE A 239 -30.36 2.35 16.15
CA ILE A 239 -30.25 1.08 15.43
C ILE A 239 -30.92 -0.05 16.27
N PRO A 240 -31.80 -0.87 15.65
CA PRO A 240 -32.39 -2.01 16.38
C PRO A 240 -31.31 -2.96 16.89
N GLN A 241 -31.40 -3.35 18.17
CA GLN A 241 -30.42 -4.23 18.82
C GLN A 241 -30.26 -5.56 18.06
N LEU A 242 -31.34 -6.09 17.51
CA LEU A 242 -31.31 -7.32 16.73
C LEU A 242 -30.40 -7.18 15.49
N SER A 243 -30.42 -6.03 14.83
CA SER A 243 -29.55 -5.77 13.66
C SER A 243 -28.08 -5.72 14.08
N VAL A 244 -27.76 -5.10 15.22
CA VAL A 244 -26.36 -5.07 15.74
C VAL A 244 -25.88 -6.48 16.13
N ILE A 245 -26.76 -7.32 16.73
CA ILE A 245 -26.45 -8.72 17.05
C ILE A 245 -26.21 -9.53 15.75
N LYS A 246 -27.06 -9.38 14.74
CA LYS A 246 -26.85 -10.02 13.43
C LYS A 246 -25.51 -9.61 12.81
N MET A 247 -25.15 -8.32 12.82
CA MET A 247 -23.84 -7.85 12.40
C MET A 247 -22.70 -8.50 13.18
N ALA A 248 -22.85 -8.63 14.51
CA ALA A 248 -21.83 -9.28 15.34
C ALA A 248 -21.61 -10.76 14.93
N LYS A 249 -22.68 -11.51 14.71
CA LYS A 249 -22.61 -12.91 14.22
C LYS A 249 -21.96 -13.00 12.84
N LEU A 250 -22.34 -12.11 11.91
CA LEU A 250 -21.74 -12.04 10.58
C LEU A 250 -20.23 -11.72 10.68
N GLY A 251 -19.84 -10.79 11.54
CA GLY A 251 -18.45 -10.45 11.79
C GLY A 251 -17.62 -11.63 12.31
N VAL A 252 -18.15 -12.39 13.27
CA VAL A 252 -17.49 -13.61 13.77
C VAL A 252 -17.31 -14.64 12.65
N ALA A 253 -18.34 -14.83 11.79
CA ALA A 253 -18.24 -15.75 10.66
C ALA A 253 -17.16 -15.32 9.66
N ILE A 254 -17.13 -14.03 9.27
CA ILE A 254 -16.13 -13.49 8.33
C ILE A 254 -14.71 -13.63 8.90
N GLU A 255 -14.49 -13.26 10.17
CA GLU A 255 -13.17 -13.36 10.81
C GLU A 255 -12.66 -14.78 10.92
N LYS A 256 -13.54 -15.76 11.12
CA LYS A 256 -13.18 -17.19 11.04
C LYS A 256 -12.56 -17.53 9.70
N PHE A 257 -13.21 -17.15 8.59
CA PHE A 257 -12.71 -17.45 7.24
C PHE A 257 -11.42 -16.69 6.93
N ILE A 258 -11.30 -15.42 7.36
CA ILE A 258 -10.06 -14.64 7.22
C ILE A 258 -8.89 -15.40 7.84
N LYS A 259 -9.07 -15.89 9.07
CA LYS A 259 -8.03 -16.62 9.80
C LYS A 259 -7.72 -17.99 9.16
N GLU A 260 -8.75 -18.76 8.81
CA GLU A 260 -8.60 -20.12 8.23
C GLU A 260 -7.94 -20.10 6.85
N ARG A 261 -8.15 -19.04 6.07
CA ARG A 261 -7.64 -18.88 4.71
C ARG A 261 -6.41 -17.95 4.62
N GLU A 262 -5.93 -17.44 5.76
CA GLU A 262 -4.78 -16.52 5.84
C GLU A 262 -4.93 -15.30 4.92
N LEU A 263 -6.14 -14.71 4.90
CA LEU A 263 -6.46 -13.58 4.03
C LEU A 263 -5.82 -12.29 4.55
N VAL A 264 -5.31 -11.46 3.62
CA VAL A 264 -4.74 -10.14 3.93
C VAL A 264 -5.70 -8.99 3.58
N ALA A 265 -6.74 -9.27 2.81
CA ALA A 265 -7.79 -8.32 2.42
C ALA A 265 -9.04 -9.10 1.99
N THR A 266 -10.21 -8.44 1.97
CA THR A 266 -11.47 -9.03 1.51
C THR A 266 -12.25 -8.09 0.60
N ALA A 267 -13.02 -8.65 -0.33
CA ALA A 267 -14.04 -7.94 -1.07
C ALA A 267 -15.38 -8.68 -0.86
N ILE A 268 -16.41 -7.98 -0.37
CA ILE A 268 -17.63 -8.59 0.14
C ILE A 268 -18.83 -8.16 -0.71
N GLN A 269 -19.67 -9.11 -1.09
CA GLN A 269 -20.99 -8.82 -1.67
C GLN A 269 -21.85 -8.11 -0.62
N CYS A 270 -22.18 -6.83 -0.86
CA CYS A 270 -22.88 -6.01 0.11
C CYS A 270 -24.37 -5.82 -0.23
N TRP A 271 -24.80 -6.05 -1.50
CA TRP A 271 -26.19 -5.91 -1.96
C TRP A 271 -26.50 -6.91 -3.08
N THR A 272 -27.72 -7.45 -3.17
CA THR A 272 -28.87 -7.26 -2.24
C THR A 272 -29.10 -8.49 -1.33
N ALA A 273 -28.33 -9.57 -1.54
CA ALA A 273 -28.58 -10.86 -0.90
C ALA A 273 -28.40 -10.81 0.63
N LEU A 274 -27.46 -10.02 1.16
CA LEU A 274 -27.30 -9.87 2.61
C LEU A 274 -28.49 -9.19 3.24
N GLU A 275 -29.04 -8.17 2.63
CA GLU A 275 -30.21 -7.45 3.10
C GLU A 275 -31.46 -8.34 3.04
N GLU A 276 -31.72 -8.98 1.91
CA GLU A 276 -32.93 -9.79 1.70
C GLU A 276 -32.94 -11.06 2.54
N PHE A 277 -31.83 -11.77 2.67
CA PHE A 277 -31.80 -13.08 3.31
C PHE A 277 -31.24 -13.06 4.74
N TYR A 278 -30.51 -12.02 5.13
CA TYR A 278 -29.95 -11.93 6.47
C TYR A 278 -30.39 -10.67 7.23
N GLY A 279 -30.72 -9.58 6.54
CA GLY A 279 -31.36 -8.38 7.07
C GLY A 279 -30.41 -7.41 7.76
N VAL A 280 -29.16 -7.25 7.24
CA VAL A 280 -28.20 -6.20 7.61
C VAL A 280 -27.24 -5.95 6.44
N VAL A 281 -26.58 -4.78 6.40
CA VAL A 281 -25.47 -4.51 5.52
C VAL A 281 -24.12 -4.78 6.23
N PRO A 282 -23.05 -5.20 5.54
CA PRO A 282 -21.75 -5.53 6.14
C PRO A 282 -20.86 -4.31 6.38
N CYS A 283 -21.29 -3.10 6.03
CA CYS A 283 -20.45 -1.90 5.92
C CYS A 283 -19.70 -1.55 7.21
N THR A 284 -20.35 -1.66 8.40
CA THR A 284 -19.66 -1.42 9.68
C THR A 284 -18.53 -2.42 9.91
N LEU A 285 -18.73 -3.70 9.58
CA LEU A 285 -17.69 -4.72 9.74
C LEU A 285 -16.51 -4.45 8.81
N MET A 286 -16.79 -4.06 7.58
CA MET A 286 -15.79 -3.70 6.58
C MET A 286 -15.01 -2.44 7.00
N SER A 287 -15.71 -1.44 7.55
CA SER A 287 -15.12 -0.25 8.15
C SER A 287 -14.15 -0.61 9.29
N MET A 288 -14.59 -1.47 10.22
CA MET A 288 -13.77 -1.94 11.33
C MET A 288 -12.53 -2.70 10.86
N MET A 289 -12.70 -3.61 9.90
CA MET A 289 -11.60 -4.36 9.31
C MET A 289 -10.58 -3.43 8.66
N SER A 290 -11.02 -2.53 7.78
CA SER A 290 -10.15 -1.57 7.10
C SER A 290 -9.44 -0.63 8.09
N ASN A 291 -10.12 -0.19 9.15
CA ASN A 291 -9.51 0.62 10.22
C ASN A 291 -8.46 -0.17 11.02
N GLY A 292 -8.66 -1.47 11.17
CA GLY A 292 -7.74 -2.42 11.79
C GLY A 292 -6.63 -2.93 10.85
N LEU A 293 -6.42 -2.28 9.72
CA LEU A 293 -5.42 -2.65 8.70
C LEU A 293 -5.70 -4.02 8.03
N MET A 294 -6.97 -4.35 7.85
CA MET A 294 -7.46 -5.47 7.06
C MET A 294 -8.41 -4.92 5.98
N PRO A 295 -7.92 -4.48 4.83
CA PRO A 295 -8.74 -3.82 3.80
C PRO A 295 -9.94 -4.65 3.39
N SER A 296 -11.11 -4.00 3.27
CA SER A 296 -12.34 -4.67 2.87
C SER A 296 -13.16 -3.78 1.94
N ALA A 297 -13.34 -4.22 0.69
CA ALA A 297 -14.06 -3.51 -0.37
C ALA A 297 -15.49 -4.01 -0.53
N CYS A 298 -16.40 -3.10 -0.93
CA CYS A 298 -17.78 -3.44 -1.32
C CYS A 298 -17.85 -4.11 -2.70
N GLU A 299 -19.02 -4.61 -3.05
CA GLU A 299 -19.42 -5.12 -4.37
C GLU A 299 -18.52 -6.23 -4.93
N THR A 300 -17.78 -6.89 -4.05
CA THR A 300 -16.77 -7.89 -4.46
C THR A 300 -15.73 -7.28 -5.42
N ASP A 301 -15.39 -5.99 -5.22
CA ASP A 301 -14.39 -5.28 -6.04
C ASP A 301 -12.97 -5.71 -5.65
N ILE A 302 -12.50 -6.79 -6.26
CA ILE A 302 -11.19 -7.38 -6.00
C ILE A 302 -10.06 -6.42 -6.36
N THR A 303 -10.08 -5.79 -7.54
CA THR A 303 -9.02 -4.87 -7.93
C THR A 303 -9.05 -3.58 -7.11
N GLY A 304 -10.23 -3.16 -6.64
CA GLY A 304 -10.38 -2.07 -5.67
C GLY A 304 -9.71 -2.38 -4.34
N VAL A 305 -9.94 -3.59 -3.79
CA VAL A 305 -9.28 -3.97 -2.53
C VAL A 305 -7.77 -4.21 -2.69
N VAL A 306 -7.29 -4.63 -3.88
CA VAL A 306 -5.84 -4.64 -4.17
C VAL A 306 -5.28 -3.23 -4.08
N GLY A 307 -5.97 -2.23 -4.64
CA GLY A 307 -5.60 -0.81 -4.50
C GLY A 307 -5.57 -0.34 -3.03
N MET A 308 -6.58 -0.72 -2.24
CA MET A 308 -6.59 -0.44 -0.79
C MET A 308 -5.39 -1.09 -0.07
N TYR A 309 -5.06 -2.33 -0.39
CA TYR A 309 -3.95 -3.06 0.24
C TYR A 309 -2.59 -2.46 -0.12
N ILE A 310 -2.40 -2.02 -1.37
CA ILE A 310 -1.22 -1.26 -1.82
C ILE A 310 -1.06 0.03 -1.00
N LEU A 311 -2.12 0.82 -0.88
CA LEU A 311 -2.12 2.08 -0.14
C LEU A 311 -1.81 1.88 1.35
N GLN A 312 -2.42 0.86 1.96
CA GLN A 312 -2.14 0.49 3.35
C GLN A 312 -0.69 0.04 3.53
N ALA A 313 -0.16 -0.82 2.66
CA ALA A 313 1.23 -1.28 2.73
C ALA A 313 2.21 -0.10 2.59
N ALA A 314 1.95 0.81 1.65
CA ALA A 314 2.78 1.99 1.43
C ALA A 314 2.77 2.95 2.62
N SER A 315 1.59 3.21 3.19
CA SER A 315 1.39 4.26 4.22
C SER A 315 1.49 3.75 5.66
N GLY A 316 1.16 2.48 5.90
CA GLY A 316 0.91 1.95 7.25
C GLY A 316 -0.38 2.48 7.89
N LYS A 317 -1.27 3.09 7.10
CA LYS A 317 -2.55 3.67 7.54
C LYS A 317 -3.73 2.98 6.88
N PRO A 318 -4.94 3.09 7.44
CA PRO A 318 -6.16 2.60 6.81
C PRO A 318 -6.35 3.13 5.39
N ALA A 319 -6.96 2.32 4.54
CA ALA A 319 -7.40 2.70 3.20
C ALA A 319 -8.91 2.50 3.07
N ALA A 320 -9.55 3.33 2.26
CA ALA A 320 -10.98 3.28 1.92
C ALA A 320 -11.16 3.01 0.44
N LEU A 321 -12.30 2.42 0.06
CA LEU A 321 -12.80 2.41 -1.32
C LEU A 321 -13.87 3.49 -1.45
N LEU A 322 -13.79 4.29 -2.49
CA LEU A 322 -14.63 5.46 -2.76
C LEU A 322 -15.03 5.48 -4.24
N ASP A 323 -16.11 6.19 -4.55
CA ASP A 323 -16.47 6.55 -5.91
C ASP A 323 -15.91 7.93 -6.27
N TRP A 324 -15.37 8.11 -7.47
CA TRP A 324 -15.37 9.43 -8.11
C TRP A 324 -16.82 9.78 -8.45
N ASN A 325 -17.49 10.52 -7.56
CA ASN A 325 -18.95 10.53 -7.55
C ASN A 325 -19.56 11.75 -8.25
N ASN A 326 -19.27 12.96 -7.79
CA ASN A 326 -19.90 14.18 -8.29
C ASN A 326 -18.91 15.32 -8.52
N ASN A 327 -19.28 16.26 -9.40
CA ASN A 327 -18.64 17.56 -9.47
C ASN A 327 -18.93 18.37 -8.20
N TYR A 328 -18.07 19.33 -7.88
CA TYR A 328 -18.30 20.29 -6.80
C TYR A 328 -18.50 21.68 -7.38
N GLY A 329 -19.77 22.06 -7.57
CA GLY A 329 -20.14 23.31 -8.25
C GLY A 329 -19.51 23.43 -9.63
N THR A 330 -18.83 24.54 -9.90
CA THR A 330 -18.13 24.83 -11.17
C THR A 330 -16.60 24.79 -11.04
N ASP A 331 -16.05 24.41 -9.88
CA ASP A 331 -14.60 24.30 -9.68
C ASP A 331 -14.06 23.09 -10.46
N PRO A 332 -13.19 23.27 -11.46
CA PRO A 332 -12.72 22.17 -12.30
C PRO A 332 -11.74 21.22 -11.60
N ASP A 333 -11.13 21.63 -10.48
CA ASP A 333 -10.16 20.85 -9.74
C ASP A 333 -10.74 20.23 -8.44
N LYS A 334 -12.04 20.49 -8.17
CA LYS A 334 -12.75 19.90 -7.03
C LYS A 334 -13.82 18.92 -7.47
N GLY A 335 -14.04 17.91 -6.64
CA GLY A 335 -15.12 16.93 -6.78
C GLY A 335 -15.57 16.40 -5.43
N VAL A 336 -16.54 15.51 -5.48
CA VAL A 336 -17.05 14.79 -4.32
C VAL A 336 -16.74 13.31 -4.49
N VAL A 337 -16.06 12.72 -3.52
CA VAL A 337 -16.02 11.27 -3.36
C VAL A 337 -17.13 10.82 -2.43
N PHE A 338 -17.64 9.62 -2.66
CA PHE A 338 -18.74 9.07 -1.90
C PHE A 338 -18.62 7.55 -1.80
N HIS A 339 -19.21 6.97 -0.77
CA HIS A 339 -19.60 5.56 -0.71
C HIS A 339 -20.78 5.36 0.24
N CYS A 340 -21.48 4.26 0.14
CA CYS A 340 -22.75 4.01 0.84
C CYS A 340 -22.79 3.80 2.38
N SER A 341 -21.87 3.48 3.27
CA SER A 341 -20.44 3.55 3.25
C SER A 341 -19.81 2.51 4.21
N ASN A 342 -18.59 2.10 3.89
CA ASN A 342 -17.75 1.20 4.69
C ASN A 342 -16.39 1.83 5.03
N LEU A 343 -16.29 3.16 4.97
CA LEU A 343 -15.03 3.87 5.17
C LEU A 343 -14.49 3.66 6.61
N PRO A 344 -13.16 3.53 6.77
CA PRO A 344 -12.55 3.43 8.10
C PRO A 344 -12.83 4.65 8.96
N LYS A 345 -12.97 4.44 10.29
CA LYS A 345 -13.20 5.51 11.26
C LYS A 345 -12.19 6.66 11.14
N ASP A 346 -10.92 6.37 10.86
CA ASP A 346 -9.84 7.35 10.75
C ASP A 346 -9.99 8.31 9.57
N PHE A 347 -10.91 8.03 8.63
CA PHE A 347 -11.23 8.96 7.55
C PHE A 347 -12.12 10.11 8.00
N PHE A 348 -12.99 9.89 8.97
CA PHE A 348 -14.05 10.81 9.34
C PHE A 348 -13.62 11.87 10.36
N GLU A 349 -14.21 13.04 10.28
CA GLU A 349 -14.21 14.03 11.36
C GLU A 349 -15.06 13.52 12.55
N SER A 350 -16.24 12.96 12.22
CA SER A 350 -17.13 12.26 13.14
C SER A 350 -17.98 11.26 12.34
N GLN A 351 -18.39 10.17 12.96
CA GLN A 351 -19.18 9.16 12.28
C GLN A 351 -20.20 8.51 13.22
N LYS A 352 -21.26 7.96 12.66
CA LYS A 352 -22.26 7.14 13.34
C LYS A 352 -22.71 5.99 12.45
N MET A 353 -23.33 4.98 13.06
CA MET A 353 -24.06 3.96 12.30
C MET A 353 -25.43 4.49 11.89
N ASP A 354 -25.85 4.14 10.66
CA ASP A 354 -27.18 4.43 10.14
C ASP A 354 -27.66 3.28 9.25
N TYR A 355 -28.74 3.47 8.50
CA TYR A 355 -29.22 2.56 7.48
C TYR A 355 -28.75 3.02 6.09
N GLN A 356 -28.71 2.10 5.14
CA GLN A 356 -28.28 2.38 3.76
C GLN A 356 -29.46 2.94 2.93
N GLU A 357 -29.45 4.25 2.70
CA GLU A 357 -30.59 4.98 2.12
C GLU A 357 -30.90 4.61 0.68
N ILE A 358 -29.85 4.30 -0.14
CA ILE A 358 -30.03 3.99 -1.57
C ILE A 358 -30.86 2.72 -1.76
N ILE A 359 -30.60 1.67 -0.96
CA ILE A 359 -31.22 0.35 -1.13
C ILE A 359 -32.49 0.20 -0.27
N ALA A 360 -32.65 1.01 0.75
CA ALA A 360 -33.79 0.94 1.67
C ALA A 360 -35.17 0.98 0.98
N GLY A 361 -35.29 1.72 -0.12
CA GLY A 361 -36.51 1.76 -0.93
C GLY A 361 -36.83 0.47 -1.70
N THR A 362 -35.84 -0.43 -1.84
CA THR A 362 -35.98 -1.69 -2.59
C THR A 362 -36.19 -2.88 -1.65
N VAL A 363 -35.39 -2.99 -0.57
CA VAL A 363 -35.37 -4.18 0.30
C VAL A 363 -35.97 -3.91 1.70
N GLY A 364 -36.40 -2.69 1.98
CA GLY A 364 -36.90 -2.25 3.29
C GLY A 364 -35.80 -1.69 4.18
N ARG A 365 -36.10 -0.59 4.89
CA ARG A 365 -35.17 0.07 5.81
C ARG A 365 -34.69 -0.85 6.92
N GLU A 366 -35.58 -1.70 7.43
CA GLU A 366 -35.31 -2.66 8.51
C GLU A 366 -34.20 -3.66 8.17
N ASN A 367 -33.92 -3.89 6.90
CA ASN A 367 -32.91 -4.81 6.40
C ASN A 367 -31.57 -4.13 6.05
N THR A 368 -31.48 -2.80 6.15
CA THR A 368 -30.35 -2.00 5.64
C THR A 368 -29.54 -1.29 6.71
N TYR A 369 -29.72 -1.63 7.98
CA TYR A 369 -28.89 -1.10 9.06
C TYR A 369 -27.48 -1.64 9.01
N GLY A 370 -26.49 -0.78 9.33
CA GLY A 370 -25.07 -1.14 9.46
C GLY A 370 -24.12 -0.35 8.58
N THR A 371 -24.58 0.71 7.92
CA THR A 371 -23.69 1.63 7.20
C THR A 371 -23.03 2.62 8.17
N ILE A 372 -21.84 3.11 7.81
CA ILE A 372 -21.13 4.18 8.54
C ILE A 372 -21.29 5.48 7.76
N VAL A 373 -21.87 6.49 8.39
CA VAL A 373 -22.12 7.78 7.76
C VAL A 373 -21.32 8.89 8.40
N GLY A 374 -20.81 9.81 7.58
CA GLY A 374 -20.04 10.94 8.04
C GLY A 374 -19.30 11.68 6.94
N ASN A 375 -18.71 12.83 7.31
CA ASN A 375 -17.87 13.64 6.45
C ASN A 375 -16.39 13.26 6.62
N ILE A 376 -15.66 13.10 5.51
CA ILE A 376 -14.22 12.85 5.52
C ILE A 376 -13.50 14.11 6.03
N ALA A 377 -12.64 13.92 7.03
CA ALA A 377 -11.84 14.99 7.60
C ALA A 377 -10.78 15.52 6.62
N ALA A 378 -10.55 16.83 6.65
CA ALA A 378 -9.55 17.48 5.81
C ALA A 378 -8.15 16.89 5.94
N GLY A 379 -7.37 17.00 4.88
CA GLY A 379 -5.97 16.61 4.84
C GLY A 379 -5.54 15.94 3.54
N PRO A 380 -4.22 15.75 3.36
CA PRO A 380 -3.69 15.14 2.16
C PRO A 380 -4.07 13.67 2.04
N PHE A 381 -4.24 13.21 0.81
CA PHE A 381 -4.48 11.81 0.51
C PHE A 381 -3.75 11.35 -0.76
N THR A 382 -3.45 10.07 -0.81
CA THR A 382 -3.06 9.37 -2.03
C THR A 382 -4.22 8.50 -2.48
N TYR A 383 -4.48 8.50 -3.78
CA TYR A 383 -5.44 7.61 -4.42
C TYR A 383 -4.73 6.61 -5.33
N CYS A 384 -5.33 5.44 -5.48
CA CYS A 384 -4.83 4.37 -6.36
C CYS A 384 -6.01 3.54 -6.88
N ARG A 385 -6.01 3.24 -8.17
CA ARG A 385 -6.88 2.24 -8.75
C ARG A 385 -6.07 1.19 -9.49
N VAL A 386 -6.35 -0.07 -9.23
CA VAL A 386 -5.83 -1.21 -9.98
C VAL A 386 -6.91 -1.75 -10.88
N SER A 387 -6.58 -2.14 -12.09
CA SER A 387 -7.48 -2.78 -13.06
C SER A 387 -6.75 -3.90 -13.80
N THR A 388 -7.50 -4.86 -14.33
CA THR A 388 -6.97 -5.87 -15.24
C THR A 388 -7.46 -5.63 -16.66
N ASP A 389 -6.55 -5.69 -17.62
CA ASP A 389 -6.83 -5.60 -19.03
C ASP A 389 -6.61 -6.95 -19.71
N ASP A 390 -7.67 -7.75 -19.81
CA ASP A 390 -7.62 -9.11 -20.35
C ASP A 390 -7.32 -9.12 -21.84
N ASN A 391 -7.64 -8.05 -22.57
CA ASN A 391 -7.38 -7.95 -24.01
C ASN A 391 -5.90 -7.84 -24.32
N ASN A 392 -5.16 -7.15 -23.45
CA ASN A 392 -3.72 -6.92 -23.58
C ASN A 392 -2.89 -7.78 -22.61
N GLY A 393 -3.51 -8.52 -21.70
CA GLY A 393 -2.82 -9.36 -20.72
C GLY A 393 -2.03 -8.55 -19.69
N LEU A 394 -2.54 -7.38 -19.28
CA LEU A 394 -1.84 -6.45 -18.40
C LEU A 394 -2.59 -6.22 -17.09
N ILE A 395 -1.84 -5.99 -16.02
CA ILE A 395 -2.34 -5.33 -14.83
C ILE A 395 -1.98 -3.86 -14.96
N ARG A 396 -2.97 -3.01 -14.79
CA ARG A 396 -2.86 -1.57 -14.97
C ARG A 396 -3.21 -0.85 -13.66
N ALA A 397 -2.61 0.32 -13.45
CA ALA A 397 -2.96 1.16 -12.32
C ALA A 397 -2.86 2.65 -12.67
N TYR A 398 -3.61 3.47 -11.94
CA TYR A 398 -3.27 4.87 -11.81
C TYR A 398 -3.11 5.25 -10.35
N VAL A 399 -2.23 6.21 -10.09
CA VAL A 399 -1.92 6.70 -8.76
C VAL A 399 -1.68 8.21 -8.80
N GLY A 400 -2.09 8.91 -7.75
CA GLY A 400 -1.84 10.34 -7.60
C GLY A 400 -2.18 10.82 -6.21
N GLU A 401 -2.07 12.13 -6.00
CA GLU A 401 -2.26 12.77 -4.71
C GLU A 401 -3.26 13.91 -4.80
N GLY A 402 -3.90 14.21 -3.69
CA GLY A 402 -4.88 15.29 -3.56
C GLY A 402 -5.06 15.70 -2.11
N GLU A 403 -6.06 16.50 -1.87
CA GLU A 403 -6.42 16.99 -0.55
C GLU A 403 -7.93 16.87 -0.34
N PHE A 404 -8.36 16.27 0.77
CA PHE A 404 -9.71 16.40 1.27
C PHE A 404 -9.84 17.76 1.93
N THR A 405 -10.89 18.50 1.56
CA THR A 405 -11.05 19.90 2.02
C THR A 405 -11.80 20.02 3.35
N GLY A 406 -12.52 18.95 3.76
CA GLY A 406 -13.36 18.95 4.96
C GLY A 406 -14.69 19.71 4.81
N GLU A 407 -14.99 20.22 3.62
CA GLU A 407 -16.26 20.89 3.33
C GLU A 407 -17.43 19.94 3.54
N LYS A 408 -18.50 20.42 4.19
CA LYS A 408 -19.70 19.63 4.52
C LYS A 408 -20.74 19.77 3.45
N LEU A 409 -21.42 18.66 3.14
CA LEU A 409 -22.54 18.60 2.22
C LEU A 409 -23.79 18.11 2.96
N ASP A 410 -24.94 18.52 2.49
CA ASP A 410 -26.22 17.95 2.89
C ASP A 410 -26.51 16.69 2.09
N THR A 411 -25.93 15.56 2.58
CA THR A 411 -26.02 14.25 1.92
C THR A 411 -25.91 13.12 2.95
N PHE A 412 -26.12 11.90 2.51
CA PHE A 412 -26.02 10.67 3.31
C PHE A 412 -24.71 9.92 3.01
N GLY A 413 -24.52 8.77 3.65
CA GLY A 413 -23.36 7.89 3.43
C GLY A 413 -22.05 8.47 3.95
N GLY A 414 -20.95 7.96 3.44
CA GLY A 414 -19.60 8.48 3.68
C GLY A 414 -19.15 9.32 2.49
N TYR A 415 -18.86 10.60 2.73
CA TYR A 415 -18.53 11.53 1.65
C TYR A 415 -17.39 12.46 2.01
N GLY A 416 -16.76 13.03 1.00
CA GLY A 416 -15.77 14.10 1.17
C GLY A 416 -15.61 14.94 -0.08
N VAL A 417 -15.46 16.25 0.11
CA VAL A 417 -15.02 17.14 -0.95
C VAL A 417 -13.52 17.05 -1.07
N PHE A 418 -13.05 16.85 -2.29
CA PHE A 418 -11.62 16.75 -2.57
C PHE A 418 -11.16 17.77 -3.61
N LYS A 419 -9.86 18.04 -3.60
CA LYS A 419 -9.16 18.78 -4.64
C LYS A 419 -8.01 17.95 -5.17
N VAL A 420 -7.93 17.84 -6.51
CA VAL A 420 -6.82 17.20 -7.24
C VAL A 420 -6.36 18.15 -8.33
N ASN A 421 -5.07 18.39 -8.40
CA ASN A 421 -4.49 19.22 -9.45
C ASN A 421 -4.82 18.62 -10.84
N ARG A 422 -5.24 19.44 -11.80
CA ARG A 422 -5.60 19.00 -13.14
C ARG A 422 -6.64 17.85 -13.15
N LEU A 423 -7.62 17.89 -12.27
CA LEU A 423 -8.65 16.85 -12.11
C LEU A 423 -9.31 16.47 -13.44
N GLN A 424 -9.63 17.46 -14.30
CA GLN A 424 -10.27 17.17 -15.57
C GLN A 424 -9.40 16.30 -16.50
N ALA A 425 -8.07 16.44 -16.44
CA ALA A 425 -7.15 15.58 -17.20
C ALA A 425 -7.16 14.14 -16.65
N LEU A 426 -7.21 13.97 -15.32
CA LEU A 426 -7.34 12.67 -14.68
C LEU A 426 -8.67 11.99 -15.08
N LEU A 427 -9.79 12.68 -14.97
CA LEU A 427 -11.11 12.12 -15.29
C LEU A 427 -11.23 11.74 -16.77
N GLN A 428 -10.65 12.54 -17.67
CA GLN A 428 -10.56 12.20 -19.10
C GLN A 428 -9.70 10.96 -19.34
N PHE A 429 -8.58 10.83 -18.62
CA PHE A 429 -7.73 9.64 -18.67
C PHE A 429 -8.51 8.41 -18.20
N ILE A 430 -9.16 8.45 -17.04
CA ILE A 430 -9.98 7.37 -16.49
C ILE A 430 -11.02 6.90 -17.51
N CYS A 431 -11.76 7.84 -18.13
CA CYS A 431 -12.79 7.52 -19.10
C CYS A 431 -12.23 6.95 -20.41
N ARG A 432 -11.14 7.51 -20.96
CA ARG A 432 -10.54 7.06 -22.23
C ARG A 432 -9.90 5.68 -22.10
N GLU A 433 -9.25 5.43 -20.96
CA GLU A 433 -8.59 4.17 -20.69
C GLU A 433 -9.54 3.11 -20.11
N GLY A 434 -10.78 3.45 -19.84
CA GLY A 434 -11.82 2.53 -19.39
C GLY A 434 -11.62 2.01 -17.98
N TYR A 435 -11.03 2.81 -17.09
CA TYR A 435 -10.96 2.45 -15.68
C TYR A 435 -12.32 2.54 -14.99
N GLU A 436 -12.42 1.82 -13.90
CA GLU A 436 -13.57 1.79 -13.02
C GLU A 436 -13.78 3.14 -12.32
N HIS A 437 -15.01 3.44 -11.89
CA HIS A 437 -15.30 4.65 -11.11
C HIS A 437 -14.91 4.54 -9.63
N HIS A 438 -14.71 3.32 -9.13
CA HIS A 438 -14.15 3.11 -7.81
C HIS A 438 -12.68 3.50 -7.75
N VAL A 439 -12.27 4.12 -6.65
CA VAL A 439 -10.89 4.48 -6.34
C VAL A 439 -10.58 4.18 -4.89
N ALA A 440 -9.44 3.57 -4.63
CA ALA A 440 -8.94 3.42 -3.27
C ALA A 440 -8.21 4.70 -2.83
N ALA A 441 -8.33 5.07 -1.55
CA ALA A 441 -7.65 6.24 -0.98
C ALA A 441 -7.07 5.93 0.41
N THR A 442 -6.00 6.64 0.80
CA THR A 442 -5.45 6.67 2.16
C THR A 442 -5.02 8.08 2.54
N LYS A 443 -5.17 8.46 3.81
CA LYS A 443 -4.78 9.80 4.31
C LYS A 443 -3.28 9.89 4.56
N ALA A 444 -2.50 9.81 3.48
CA ALA A 444 -1.04 9.91 3.46
C ALA A 444 -0.55 10.37 2.09
N VAL A 445 0.73 10.76 1.98
CA VAL A 445 1.42 11.14 0.74
C VAL A 445 2.44 10.04 0.43
N VAL A 446 2.11 9.12 -0.50
CA VAL A 446 2.90 7.91 -0.81
C VAL A 446 2.89 7.51 -2.28
N ALA A 447 2.32 8.34 -3.17
CA ALA A 447 2.15 8.00 -4.58
C ALA A 447 3.46 7.64 -5.28
N ALA A 448 4.53 8.39 -5.03
CA ALA A 448 5.84 8.14 -5.63
C ALA A 448 6.44 6.77 -5.27
N GLY A 449 6.23 6.30 -4.02
CA GLY A 449 6.69 4.96 -3.60
C GLY A 449 5.85 3.84 -4.20
N ILE A 450 4.56 4.08 -4.38
CA ILE A 450 3.65 3.13 -5.04
C ILE A 450 3.98 3.02 -6.52
N ASP A 451 4.13 4.15 -7.22
CA ASP A 451 4.52 4.15 -8.63
C ASP A 451 5.82 3.38 -8.85
N ASP A 452 6.87 3.68 -8.07
CA ASP A 452 8.15 2.96 -8.16
C ASP A 452 7.98 1.44 -7.91
N ALA A 453 7.15 1.04 -6.95
CA ALA A 453 6.87 -0.38 -6.67
C ALA A 453 6.18 -1.07 -7.85
N LEU A 454 5.11 -0.47 -8.36
CA LEU A 454 4.26 -1.10 -9.38
C LEU A 454 4.91 -1.07 -10.77
N SER A 455 5.40 0.10 -11.20
CA SER A 455 5.99 0.26 -12.55
C SER A 455 7.39 -0.34 -12.64
N ASN A 456 8.27 -0.03 -11.68
CA ASN A 456 9.68 -0.41 -11.77
C ASN A 456 9.95 -1.87 -11.34
N TYR A 457 9.31 -2.36 -10.26
CA TYR A 457 9.56 -3.71 -9.75
C TYR A 457 8.54 -4.76 -10.19
N LEU A 458 7.26 -4.43 -10.18
CA LEU A 458 6.19 -5.36 -10.58
C LEU A 458 5.88 -5.32 -12.07
N LYS A 459 6.39 -4.33 -12.80
CA LYS A 459 6.22 -4.18 -14.26
C LYS A 459 4.75 -4.02 -14.69
N TRP A 460 3.93 -3.43 -13.84
CA TRP A 460 2.58 -3.06 -14.20
C TRP A 460 2.56 -1.80 -15.07
N ASP A 461 1.51 -1.61 -15.84
CA ASP A 461 1.28 -0.39 -16.62
C ASP A 461 0.67 0.67 -15.69
N VAL A 462 1.44 1.68 -15.33
CA VAL A 462 1.07 2.66 -14.30
C VAL A 462 1.05 4.07 -14.88
N TYR A 463 -0.07 4.75 -14.69
CA TYR A 463 -0.19 6.20 -14.90
C TYR A 463 -0.08 6.93 -13.56
N ARG A 464 0.99 7.70 -13.39
CA ARG A 464 1.14 8.62 -12.27
C ARG A 464 0.62 10.00 -12.66
N HIS A 465 -0.44 10.43 -11.97
CA HIS A 465 -1.00 11.77 -12.15
C HIS A 465 -0.27 12.79 -11.29
N GLU A 466 0.15 13.93 -11.89
CA GLU A 466 0.92 15.02 -11.24
C GLU A 466 0.21 16.37 -11.35
#